data_f78c8c6a1c3d1c99f247dcd1167b97cd
#
_entry.id   f78c8c6a1c3d1c99f247dcd1167b97cd
#
_cell.length_a   1.000
_cell.length_b   1.000
_cell.length_c   1.000
_cell.angle_alpha   90.00
_cell.angle_beta   90.00
_cell.angle_gamma   90.00
#
_symmetry.space_group_name_H-M   'P 1'
#
loop_
_entity.id
_entity.type
_entity.pdbx_description
1 polymer ?
#
loop_
_entity_poly.entity_id
_entity_poly.type
_entity_poly.pdbx_seq_one_letter_code
_entity_poly.pdbx_strand_id
1 'polypeptide(L)'
;MKKILFALFACFFLYNAASAQVPTAGITQLDSAFGSQSFFAGHLTGFMLYDLESKQVVFEKNSHLYQIPSSTAKLMTLYGALLVLKDSTQTLRYLSSGDTLKVWGSGDPSWKYKNFEHPDFQKLIRNHAVVQFSDANQISPAYGYGWQWDDYKFDYAAERSSLPIYGNLVNLKMLGDSLQLFPAPFQRGVQVSPKNLKELERDFNSNTYYYNPKTFVGREYQVPFLVKPALIAELASLETGVPWIYRSDSLPAIHQQWRGTILAPLLKEMMLFSDNFLAEQILLMTSDKLFQTLDSDRAIDYLLKTSFSDLPDRPRWVDGSGLSRHNLMTPRSLVRIVEKLEELLPDDQFEEYLAVGGKSGTLKNTFQAAQPYLFAKTGSMSHSYCLAGIVKTKSGKSYAFAFMNSNFPFPVSTVRKEVEKVMLQVRDHF
;
A
#
# COMPACT_ATOMS: atom_id res chain seq x y z
N MET A 1 -75.43 24.20 28.11
CA MET A 1 -74.53 24.57 27.01
C MET A 1 -73.14 24.86 27.60
N LYS A 2 -72.27 23.87 27.63
CA LYS A 2 -70.97 23.96 28.23
C LYS A 2 -69.91 24.18 27.12
N LYS A 3 -69.14 25.28 27.21
CA LYS A 3 -68.04 25.60 26.33
C LYS A 3 -66.81 24.84 26.84
N ILE A 4 -66.26 23.95 26.03
CA ILE A 4 -64.98 23.25 26.31
C ILE A 4 -63.89 24.11 25.66
N LEU A 5 -62.95 24.59 26.51
CA LEU A 5 -61.74 25.29 26.12
C LEU A 5 -60.64 24.26 25.85
N PHE A 6 -60.18 24.14 24.59
CA PHE A 6 -59.04 23.31 24.23
C PHE A 6 -57.77 24.15 24.41
N ALA A 7 -56.95 23.82 25.41
CA ALA A 7 -55.61 24.38 25.56
C ALA A 7 -54.62 23.57 24.75
N LEU A 8 -54.11 24.13 23.67
CA LEU A 8 -52.97 23.60 22.92
C LEU A 8 -51.65 23.85 23.70
N PHE A 9 -51.08 22.78 24.26
CA PHE A 9 -49.73 22.79 24.83
C PHE A 9 -48.73 22.61 23.66
N ALA A 10 -48.15 23.70 23.17
CA ALA A 10 -47.02 23.66 22.22
C ALA A 10 -45.74 23.35 23.01
N CYS A 11 -45.33 22.09 22.99
CA CYS A 11 -43.97 21.69 23.41
C CYS A 11 -42.96 22.14 22.36
N PHE A 12 -42.33 23.27 22.58
CA PHE A 12 -41.12 23.68 21.89
C PHE A 12 -39.97 22.78 22.39
N PHE A 13 -39.68 21.73 21.67
CA PHE A 13 -38.37 21.05 21.78
C PHE A 13 -37.31 22.01 21.25
N LEU A 14 -36.67 22.76 22.14
CA LEU A 14 -35.41 23.40 21.86
C LEU A 14 -34.36 22.28 21.67
N TYR A 15 -34.13 21.90 20.41
CA TYR A 15 -32.95 21.17 20.02
C TYR A 15 -31.78 22.14 20.23
N ASN A 16 -31.17 22.10 21.42
CA ASN A 16 -29.83 22.63 21.61
C ASN A 16 -28.90 21.77 20.77
N ALA A 17 -28.71 22.14 19.51
CA ALA A 17 -27.50 21.76 18.79
C ALA A 17 -26.35 22.42 19.55
N ALA A 18 -25.76 21.69 20.50
CA ALA A 18 -24.46 22.04 21.05
C ALA A 18 -23.50 22.04 19.86
N SER A 19 -23.27 23.21 19.26
CA SER A 19 -22.16 23.41 18.35
C SER A 19 -20.92 23.03 19.15
N ALA A 20 -20.30 21.90 18.80
CA ALA A 20 -19.06 21.48 19.43
C ALA A 20 -18.06 22.64 19.24
N GLN A 21 -17.82 23.39 20.30
CA GLN A 21 -16.94 24.54 20.27
C GLN A 21 -15.55 24.02 19.98
N VAL A 22 -14.97 24.38 18.82
CA VAL A 22 -13.61 24.03 18.47
C VAL A 22 -12.69 24.59 19.59
N PRO A 23 -11.79 23.78 20.17
CA PRO A 23 -10.97 24.22 21.29
C PRO A 23 -10.04 25.37 20.87
N THR A 24 -10.34 26.58 21.29
CA THR A 24 -9.57 27.79 20.92
C THR A 24 -8.08 27.67 21.29
N ALA A 25 -7.77 27.01 22.41
CA ALA A 25 -6.38 26.77 22.82
C ALA A 25 -5.63 25.86 21.84
N GLY A 26 -6.27 24.82 21.33
CA GLY A 26 -5.68 23.90 20.32
C GLY A 26 -5.39 24.62 19.02
N ILE A 27 -6.33 25.44 18.52
CA ILE A 27 -6.14 26.24 17.30
C ILE A 27 -4.94 27.18 17.46
N THR A 28 -4.83 27.93 18.55
CA THR A 28 -3.72 28.84 18.81
C THR A 28 -2.37 28.12 18.79
N GLN A 29 -2.31 26.88 19.31
CA GLN A 29 -1.09 26.09 19.30
C GLN A 29 -0.73 25.64 17.89
N LEU A 30 -1.70 25.20 17.07
CA LEU A 30 -1.46 24.86 15.69
C LEU A 30 -1.05 26.08 14.84
N ASP A 31 -1.67 27.23 15.05
CA ASP A 31 -1.24 28.49 14.41
C ASP A 31 0.21 28.82 14.74
N SER A 32 0.63 28.64 15.98
CA SER A 32 2.03 28.83 16.38
C SER A 32 2.95 27.77 15.75
N ALA A 33 2.54 26.51 15.74
CA ALA A 33 3.32 25.41 15.15
C ALA A 33 3.56 25.61 13.64
N PHE A 34 2.62 26.22 12.92
CA PHE A 34 2.71 26.52 11.48
C PHE A 34 3.02 27.99 11.17
N GLY A 35 3.38 28.80 12.16
CA GLY A 35 3.72 30.21 12.00
C GLY A 35 5.02 30.43 11.21
N SER A 36 5.26 31.69 10.81
CA SER A 36 6.40 32.07 9.97
C SER A 36 7.79 31.82 10.56
N GLN A 37 7.88 31.65 11.89
CA GLN A 37 9.12 31.34 12.61
C GLN A 37 9.24 29.85 12.98
N SER A 38 8.28 29.01 12.57
CA SER A 38 8.28 27.60 12.90
C SER A 38 9.22 26.78 12.01
N PHE A 39 9.51 25.56 12.48
CA PHE A 39 10.24 24.57 11.68
C PHE A 39 9.60 24.34 10.30
N PHE A 40 8.27 24.34 10.24
CA PHE A 40 7.51 24.05 9.03
C PHE A 40 7.45 25.22 8.01
N ALA A 41 7.92 26.41 8.40
CA ALA A 41 8.02 27.55 7.48
C ALA A 41 9.17 27.41 6.47
N GLY A 42 10.17 26.55 6.76
CA GLY A 42 11.36 26.38 5.94
C GLY A 42 11.22 25.44 4.73
N HIS A 43 10.04 24.79 4.54
CA HIS A 43 9.77 23.88 3.44
C HIS A 43 8.27 23.80 3.15
N LEU A 44 7.90 23.09 2.08
CA LEU A 44 6.48 22.94 1.73
C LEU A 44 5.81 21.98 2.72
N THR A 45 4.92 22.54 3.55
CA THR A 45 4.11 21.80 4.51
C THR A 45 2.64 22.02 4.24
N GLY A 46 1.87 20.92 4.21
CA GLY A 46 0.41 20.89 4.16
C GLY A 46 -0.15 20.05 5.28
N PHE A 47 -1.19 20.55 5.93
CA PHE A 47 -1.87 19.87 7.04
C PHE A 47 -3.37 20.11 6.99
N MET A 48 -4.14 19.10 7.36
CA MET A 48 -5.59 19.22 7.61
C MET A 48 -5.97 18.33 8.77
N LEU A 49 -6.81 18.87 9.65
CA LEU A 49 -7.47 18.18 10.76
C LEU A 49 -8.99 18.30 10.58
N TYR A 50 -9.68 17.16 10.59
CA TYR A 50 -11.10 17.04 10.28
C TYR A 50 -11.81 16.23 11.36
N ASP A 51 -12.84 16.77 11.94
CA ASP A 51 -13.65 16.11 12.96
C ASP A 51 -14.61 15.10 12.30
N LEU A 52 -14.42 13.81 12.64
CA LEU A 52 -15.20 12.71 12.04
C LEU A 52 -16.65 12.69 12.52
N GLU A 53 -16.94 13.24 13.69
CA GLU A 53 -18.29 13.29 14.27
C GLU A 53 -19.09 14.47 13.69
N SER A 54 -18.55 15.69 13.79
CA SER A 54 -19.22 16.90 13.32
C SER A 54 -19.13 17.08 11.80
N LYS A 55 -18.28 16.32 11.12
CA LYS A 55 -18.00 16.44 9.67
C LYS A 55 -17.52 17.85 9.28
N GLN A 56 -16.67 18.45 10.10
CA GLN A 56 -16.15 19.80 9.90
C GLN A 56 -14.63 19.84 9.85
N VAL A 57 -14.10 20.73 9.02
CA VAL A 57 -12.67 21.09 9.06
C VAL A 57 -12.40 21.87 10.33
N VAL A 58 -11.48 21.37 11.14
CA VAL A 58 -11.09 21.98 12.42
C VAL A 58 -9.89 22.90 12.25
N PHE A 59 -8.93 22.47 11.45
CA PHE A 59 -7.74 23.26 11.14
C PHE A 59 -7.17 22.85 9.78
N GLU A 60 -6.67 23.82 9.02
CA GLU A 60 -5.97 23.54 7.77
C GLU A 60 -4.83 24.52 7.51
N LYS A 61 -3.77 23.99 6.91
CA LYS A 61 -2.60 24.75 6.42
C LYS A 61 -2.22 24.20 5.05
N ASN A 62 -2.26 25.02 4.01
CA ASN A 62 -1.89 24.63 2.65
C ASN A 62 -2.57 23.31 2.20
N SER A 63 -3.78 23.02 2.68
CA SER A 63 -4.46 21.75 2.49
C SER A 63 -4.80 21.43 1.03
N HIS A 64 -4.84 22.45 0.17
CA HIS A 64 -5.13 22.41 -1.25
C HIS A 64 -3.88 22.28 -2.14
N LEU A 65 -2.68 22.35 -1.58
CA LEU A 65 -1.45 22.27 -2.36
C LEU A 65 -1.04 20.82 -2.65
N TYR A 66 -0.79 20.54 -3.92
CA TYR A 66 -0.33 19.23 -4.36
C TYR A 66 1.08 18.93 -3.89
N GLN A 67 1.26 17.75 -3.33
CA GLN A 67 2.56 17.23 -2.88
C GLN A 67 2.69 15.75 -3.24
N ILE A 68 3.91 15.22 -3.21
CA ILE A 68 4.19 13.80 -3.42
C ILE A 68 3.70 13.04 -2.18
N PRO A 69 2.71 12.13 -2.32
CA PRO A 69 2.12 11.41 -1.19
C PRO A 69 3.03 10.31 -0.63
N SER A 70 4.01 9.85 -1.40
CA SER A 70 4.76 8.64 -1.08
C SER A 70 3.78 7.49 -0.76
N SER A 71 4.11 6.61 0.18
CA SER A 71 3.28 5.45 0.51
C SER A 71 1.91 5.76 1.15
N THR A 72 1.54 7.04 1.40
CA THR A 72 0.14 7.37 1.76
C THR A 72 -0.81 7.16 0.57
N ALA A 73 -0.30 7.09 -0.67
CA ALA A 73 -1.07 6.68 -1.84
C ALA A 73 -1.71 5.30 -1.69
N LYS A 74 -1.13 4.41 -0.87
CA LYS A 74 -1.70 3.08 -0.56
C LYS A 74 -3.09 3.12 0.08
N LEU A 75 -3.49 4.27 0.66
CA LEU A 75 -4.87 4.47 1.12
C LEU A 75 -5.87 4.37 -0.03
N MET A 76 -5.51 4.88 -1.22
CA MET A 76 -6.35 4.73 -2.42
C MET A 76 -6.39 3.28 -2.90
N THR A 77 -5.24 2.62 -2.90
CA THR A 77 -5.15 1.19 -3.27
C THR A 77 -5.98 0.33 -2.31
N LEU A 78 -5.89 0.58 -1.01
CA LEU A 78 -6.71 -0.08 0.01
C LEU A 78 -8.21 0.11 -0.27
N TYR A 79 -8.66 1.35 -0.44
CA TYR A 79 -10.07 1.65 -0.69
C TYR A 79 -10.58 0.98 -1.96
N GLY A 80 -9.83 1.09 -3.07
CA GLY A 80 -10.18 0.45 -4.34
C GLY A 80 -10.26 -1.09 -4.23
N ALA A 81 -9.30 -1.70 -3.52
CA ALA A 81 -9.28 -3.15 -3.29
C ALA A 81 -10.49 -3.62 -2.48
N LEU A 82 -10.82 -2.94 -1.38
CA LEU A 82 -11.98 -3.27 -0.54
C LEU A 82 -13.29 -3.22 -1.32
N LEU A 83 -13.45 -2.22 -2.19
CA LEU A 83 -14.67 -2.09 -3.02
C LEU A 83 -14.78 -3.17 -4.08
N VAL A 84 -13.67 -3.54 -4.73
CA VAL A 84 -13.67 -4.37 -5.94
C VAL A 84 -13.42 -5.84 -5.64
N LEU A 85 -12.43 -6.16 -4.81
CA LEU A 85 -11.99 -7.54 -4.53
C LEU A 85 -12.82 -8.20 -3.44
N LYS A 86 -13.36 -7.41 -2.51
CA LYS A 86 -14.13 -7.87 -1.34
C LYS A 86 -13.26 -8.76 -0.43
N ASP A 87 -13.65 -10.02 -0.23
CA ASP A 87 -13.10 -10.89 0.83
C ASP A 87 -11.95 -11.78 0.38
N SER A 88 -11.83 -12.06 -0.91
CA SER A 88 -10.86 -13.04 -1.41
C SER A 88 -10.24 -12.64 -2.74
N THR A 89 -9.01 -13.12 -2.96
CA THR A 89 -8.31 -12.99 -4.22
C THR A 89 -8.82 -14.01 -5.25
N GLN A 90 -8.38 -13.84 -6.47
CA GLN A 90 -8.44 -14.84 -7.52
C GLN A 90 -7.01 -15.13 -7.94
N THR A 91 -6.57 -16.38 -7.90
CA THR A 91 -5.16 -16.72 -8.18
C THR A 91 -4.92 -17.00 -9.64
N LEU A 92 -5.78 -17.80 -10.26
CA LEU A 92 -5.62 -18.25 -11.65
C LEU A 92 -6.93 -18.17 -12.42
N ARG A 93 -6.79 -17.89 -13.72
CA ARG A 93 -7.77 -18.23 -14.74
C ARG A 93 -7.25 -19.45 -15.50
N TYR A 94 -8.08 -20.41 -15.81
CA TYR A 94 -7.61 -21.65 -16.44
C TYR A 94 -8.60 -22.28 -17.39
N LEU A 95 -8.05 -23.15 -18.25
CA LEU A 95 -8.79 -23.99 -19.18
C LEU A 95 -8.10 -25.36 -19.25
N SER A 96 -8.83 -26.44 -19.01
CA SER A 96 -8.36 -27.81 -19.21
C SER A 96 -8.56 -28.21 -20.67
N SER A 97 -7.54 -28.78 -21.30
CA SER A 97 -7.56 -29.27 -22.70
C SER A 97 -6.80 -30.58 -22.77
N GLY A 98 -7.51 -31.70 -22.63
CA GLY A 98 -6.89 -33.02 -22.47
C GLY A 98 -5.98 -33.06 -21.25
N ASP A 99 -4.74 -33.52 -21.44
CA ASP A 99 -3.72 -33.59 -20.39
C ASP A 99 -3.01 -32.28 -20.12
N THR A 100 -3.40 -31.19 -20.81
CA THR A 100 -2.81 -29.85 -20.64
C THR A 100 -3.73 -28.93 -19.86
N LEU A 101 -3.20 -28.30 -18.79
CA LEU A 101 -3.84 -27.21 -18.09
C LEU A 101 -3.26 -25.89 -18.60
N LYS A 102 -4.08 -25.07 -19.27
CA LYS A 102 -3.69 -23.69 -19.62
C LYS A 102 -4.04 -22.76 -18.48
N VAL A 103 -3.09 -21.90 -18.06
CA VAL A 103 -3.27 -20.97 -16.93
C VAL A 103 -2.81 -19.57 -17.29
N TRP A 104 -3.55 -18.59 -16.75
CA TRP A 104 -3.24 -17.15 -16.75
C TRP A 104 -3.27 -16.66 -15.32
N GLY A 105 -2.22 -16.00 -14.88
CA GLY A 105 -2.18 -15.40 -13.55
C GLY A 105 -3.11 -14.19 -13.43
N SER A 106 -3.57 -13.92 -12.23
CA SER A 106 -4.43 -12.78 -11.90
C SER A 106 -3.72 -11.71 -11.08
N GLY A 107 -2.40 -11.83 -10.91
CA GLY A 107 -1.61 -10.91 -10.10
C GLY A 107 -1.58 -11.25 -8.61
N ASP A 108 -2.17 -12.35 -8.16
CA ASP A 108 -2.19 -12.75 -6.73
C ASP A 108 -0.76 -12.99 -6.21
N PRO A 109 -0.28 -12.18 -5.23
CA PRO A 109 1.08 -12.24 -4.73
C PRO A 109 1.31 -13.30 -3.64
N SER A 110 0.27 -14.04 -3.24
CA SER A 110 0.34 -14.90 -2.04
C SER A 110 1.22 -16.15 -2.22
N TRP A 111 1.52 -16.57 -3.47
CA TRP A 111 2.24 -17.81 -3.72
C TRP A 111 3.69 -17.77 -3.25
N LYS A 112 3.97 -18.52 -2.15
CA LYS A 112 5.30 -18.59 -1.54
C LYS A 112 5.88 -17.23 -1.11
N TYR A 113 5.02 -16.25 -0.84
CA TYR A 113 5.46 -14.97 -0.35
C TYR A 113 5.09 -14.79 1.12
N LYS A 114 6.09 -14.49 1.94
CA LYS A 114 5.95 -14.40 3.41
C LYS A 114 5.20 -15.64 3.96
N ASN A 115 4.35 -15.45 4.93
CA ASN A 115 3.56 -16.52 5.54
C ASN A 115 2.08 -16.49 5.10
N PHE A 116 1.82 -15.96 3.90
CA PHE A 116 0.45 -15.97 3.41
C PHE A 116 -0.03 -17.40 3.12
N GLU A 117 -1.24 -17.69 3.55
CA GLU A 117 -1.92 -18.89 3.10
C GLU A 117 -2.15 -18.79 1.60
N HIS A 118 -1.75 -19.83 0.90
CA HIS A 118 -1.95 -19.92 -0.54
C HIS A 118 -2.92 -21.07 -0.83
N PRO A 119 -3.92 -20.85 -1.69
CA PRO A 119 -4.83 -21.93 -2.06
C PRO A 119 -4.07 -23.06 -2.73
N ASP A 120 -4.38 -24.30 -2.29
CA ASP A 120 -3.77 -25.50 -2.86
C ASP A 120 -4.32 -25.79 -4.27
N PHE A 121 -3.81 -25.06 -5.27
CA PHE A 121 -4.12 -25.36 -6.66
C PHE A 121 -3.38 -26.61 -7.18
N GLN A 122 -2.55 -27.26 -6.36
CA GLN A 122 -1.91 -28.52 -6.73
C GLN A 122 -2.94 -29.61 -7.06
N LYS A 123 -4.11 -29.60 -6.43
CA LYS A 123 -5.20 -30.52 -6.79
C LYS A 123 -5.64 -30.37 -8.23
N LEU A 124 -5.69 -29.12 -8.75
CA LEU A 124 -6.00 -28.85 -10.13
C LEU A 124 -4.85 -29.30 -11.05
N ILE A 125 -3.61 -28.97 -10.69
CA ILE A 125 -2.42 -29.23 -11.49
C ILE A 125 -2.13 -30.72 -11.65
N ARG A 126 -2.20 -31.50 -10.56
CA ARG A 126 -1.86 -32.94 -10.53
C ARG A 126 -2.69 -33.80 -11.47
N ASN A 127 -3.83 -33.32 -11.93
CA ASN A 127 -4.68 -34.03 -12.88
C ASN A 127 -4.25 -33.83 -14.35
N HIS A 128 -3.14 -33.10 -14.58
CA HIS A 128 -2.65 -32.79 -15.92
C HIS A 128 -1.18 -33.18 -16.05
N ALA A 129 -0.77 -33.60 -17.26
CA ALA A 129 0.62 -33.96 -17.54
C ALA A 129 1.52 -32.74 -17.68
N VAL A 130 0.96 -31.60 -18.09
CA VAL A 130 1.70 -30.35 -18.29
C VAL A 130 0.81 -29.13 -18.01
N VAL A 131 1.41 -28.10 -17.47
CA VAL A 131 0.79 -26.78 -17.32
C VAL A 131 1.38 -25.82 -18.37
N GLN A 132 0.53 -25.20 -19.16
CA GLN A 132 0.91 -24.14 -20.08
C GLN A 132 0.57 -22.79 -19.46
N PHE A 133 1.59 -22.01 -19.10
CA PHE A 133 1.46 -20.68 -18.51
C PHE A 133 1.52 -19.60 -19.59
N SER A 134 0.64 -18.61 -19.50
CA SER A 134 0.66 -17.39 -20.32
C SER A 134 0.48 -16.16 -19.46
N ASP A 135 1.19 -15.10 -19.81
CA ASP A 135 1.09 -13.74 -19.25
C ASP A 135 0.44 -12.73 -20.21
N ALA A 136 -0.20 -13.22 -21.29
CA ALA A 136 -0.78 -12.37 -22.34
C ALA A 136 -1.93 -11.47 -21.84
N ASN A 137 -2.45 -11.69 -20.64
CA ASN A 137 -3.41 -10.81 -19.98
C ASN A 137 -2.75 -9.66 -19.19
N GLN A 138 -1.41 -9.61 -19.11
CA GLN A 138 -0.67 -8.53 -18.48
C GLN A 138 -0.36 -7.42 -19.48
N ILE A 139 -0.92 -6.24 -19.23
CA ILE A 139 -0.73 -5.03 -20.03
C ILE A 139 0.28 -4.11 -19.37
N SER A 140 0.19 -3.97 -18.03
CA SER A 140 1.12 -3.15 -17.28
C SER A 140 2.55 -3.66 -17.38
N PRO A 141 3.53 -2.76 -17.57
CA PRO A 141 4.95 -3.11 -17.56
C PRO A 141 5.40 -3.60 -16.18
N ALA A 142 6.54 -4.29 -16.12
CA ALA A 142 7.12 -4.80 -14.90
C ALA A 142 7.42 -3.69 -13.86
N TYR A 143 7.88 -2.54 -14.31
CA TYR A 143 8.14 -1.36 -13.47
C TYR A 143 7.07 -0.29 -13.66
N GLY A 144 6.72 0.41 -12.58
CA GLY A 144 5.78 1.52 -12.61
C GLY A 144 6.36 2.76 -13.31
N TYR A 145 5.46 3.55 -13.92
CA TYR A 145 5.85 4.82 -14.52
C TYR A 145 6.47 5.77 -13.49
N GLY A 146 7.66 6.30 -13.79
CA GLY A 146 8.36 7.25 -12.93
C GLY A 146 9.05 6.63 -11.72
N TRP A 147 9.22 5.30 -11.68
CA TRP A 147 10.16 4.67 -10.75
C TRP A 147 11.59 5.02 -11.15
N GLN A 148 12.48 5.14 -10.18
CA GLN A 148 13.86 5.44 -10.47
C GLN A 148 14.54 4.21 -11.10
N TRP A 149 15.34 4.42 -12.14
CA TRP A 149 15.95 3.33 -12.90
C TRP A 149 16.88 2.44 -12.06
N ASP A 150 17.47 3.01 -10.98
CA ASP A 150 18.39 2.32 -10.08
C ASP A 150 17.69 1.66 -8.87
N ASP A 151 16.35 1.78 -8.76
CA ASP A 151 15.57 1.11 -7.72
C ASP A 151 15.50 -0.42 -7.92
N TYR A 152 15.77 -0.93 -9.12
CA TYR A 152 15.63 -2.35 -9.50
C TYR A 152 16.37 -3.34 -8.60
N LYS A 153 17.35 -2.89 -7.84
CA LYS A 153 18.16 -3.70 -6.93
C LYS A 153 17.59 -3.78 -5.51
N PHE A 154 16.57 -3.00 -5.19
CA PHE A 154 15.97 -2.97 -3.86
C PHE A 154 14.64 -3.73 -3.82
N ASP A 155 14.40 -4.42 -2.73
CA ASP A 155 13.20 -5.24 -2.50
C ASP A 155 11.89 -4.48 -2.65
N TYR A 156 11.88 -3.18 -2.31
CA TYR A 156 10.71 -2.32 -2.46
C TYR A 156 10.34 -2.00 -3.92
N ALA A 157 11.16 -2.37 -4.89
CA ALA A 157 10.92 -2.18 -6.32
C ALA A 157 10.90 -3.52 -7.09
N ALA A 158 10.44 -4.60 -6.44
CA ALA A 158 10.21 -5.87 -7.12
C ALA A 158 9.26 -5.70 -8.30
N GLU A 159 9.57 -6.39 -9.41
CA GLU A 159 8.80 -6.31 -10.66
C GLU A 159 7.37 -6.82 -10.48
N ARG A 160 6.40 -6.16 -11.11
CA ARG A 160 5.03 -6.62 -11.24
C ARG A 160 4.96 -7.82 -12.19
N SER A 161 4.10 -8.80 -11.89
CA SER A 161 3.90 -9.96 -12.76
C SER A 161 2.49 -10.52 -12.68
N SER A 162 2.07 -11.22 -13.71
CA SER A 162 0.75 -11.86 -13.76
C SER A 162 0.64 -13.03 -12.78
N LEU A 163 1.74 -13.76 -12.57
CA LEU A 163 1.81 -14.89 -11.65
C LEU A 163 3.05 -14.76 -10.75
N PRO A 164 2.95 -13.92 -9.70
CA PRO A 164 4.04 -13.76 -8.76
C PRO A 164 4.34 -15.04 -7.98
N ILE A 165 5.62 -15.28 -7.73
CA ILE A 165 6.09 -16.38 -6.87
C ILE A 165 7.24 -15.86 -6.01
N TYR A 166 7.27 -16.19 -4.72
CA TYR A 166 8.25 -15.71 -3.74
C TYR A 166 8.31 -14.18 -3.60
N GLY A 167 7.23 -13.46 -3.95
CA GLY A 167 7.21 -12.00 -4.00
C GLY A 167 8.10 -11.39 -5.08
N ASN A 168 8.46 -12.17 -6.11
CA ASN A 168 9.45 -11.82 -7.14
C ASN A 168 10.82 -11.42 -6.54
N LEU A 169 11.17 -12.03 -5.40
CA LEU A 169 12.38 -11.79 -4.63
C LEU A 169 13.23 -13.06 -4.51
N VAL A 170 14.54 -12.88 -4.49
CA VAL A 170 15.50 -13.88 -4.10
C VAL A 170 15.92 -13.62 -2.66
N ASN A 171 15.79 -14.64 -1.81
CA ASN A 171 16.30 -14.60 -0.45
C ASN A 171 17.78 -14.95 -0.45
N LEU A 172 18.54 -14.16 0.27
CA LEU A 172 19.98 -14.33 0.41
C LEU A 172 20.30 -14.66 1.86
N LYS A 173 21.18 -15.65 2.05
CA LYS A 173 21.70 -16.02 3.36
C LYS A 173 23.17 -16.40 3.30
N MET A 174 23.98 -15.87 4.23
CA MET A 174 25.35 -16.35 4.43
C MET A 174 25.36 -17.57 5.35
N LEU A 175 25.96 -18.66 4.89
CA LEU A 175 26.26 -19.85 5.70
C LEU A 175 27.79 -20.02 5.77
N GLY A 176 28.42 -19.57 6.88
CA GLY A 176 29.85 -19.41 6.95
C GLY A 176 30.32 -18.39 5.88
N ASP A 177 31.28 -18.78 5.07
CA ASP A 177 31.82 -17.96 3.98
C ASP A 177 31.12 -18.18 2.63
N SER A 178 30.05 -18.99 2.62
CA SER A 178 29.29 -19.31 1.40
C SER A 178 27.98 -18.53 1.33
N LEU A 179 27.77 -17.89 0.18
CA LEU A 179 26.52 -17.21 -0.14
C LEU A 179 25.52 -18.23 -0.72
N GLN A 180 24.35 -18.32 -0.08
CA GLN A 180 23.25 -19.12 -0.58
C GLN A 180 22.08 -18.23 -1.01
N LEU A 181 21.54 -18.54 -2.18
CA LEU A 181 20.34 -17.92 -2.72
C LEU A 181 19.19 -18.92 -2.74
N PHE A 182 18.00 -18.43 -2.39
CA PHE A 182 16.76 -19.18 -2.48
C PHE A 182 15.71 -18.34 -3.24
N PRO A 183 14.98 -18.93 -4.20
CA PRO A 183 14.95 -20.34 -4.65
C PRO A 183 16.26 -20.81 -5.30
N ALA A 184 16.50 -22.12 -5.24
CA ALA A 184 17.75 -22.76 -5.66
C ALA A 184 18.22 -22.44 -7.12
N PRO A 185 17.34 -22.26 -8.12
CA PRO A 185 17.75 -21.92 -9.48
C PRO A 185 18.62 -20.66 -9.58
N PHE A 186 18.46 -19.71 -8.65
CA PHE A 186 19.24 -18.46 -8.66
C PHE A 186 20.69 -18.65 -8.22
N GLN A 187 21.01 -19.75 -7.53
CA GLN A 187 22.37 -20.06 -7.09
C GLN A 187 23.37 -20.16 -8.26
N ARG A 188 22.93 -20.63 -9.41
CA ARG A 188 23.77 -20.71 -10.62
C ARG A 188 24.17 -19.36 -11.22
N GLY A 189 23.45 -18.28 -10.83
CA GLY A 189 23.74 -16.90 -11.24
C GLY A 189 24.75 -16.18 -10.35
N VAL A 190 25.21 -16.78 -9.24
CA VAL A 190 26.12 -16.13 -8.29
C VAL A 190 27.53 -16.09 -8.85
N GLN A 191 28.16 -14.91 -8.81
CA GLN A 191 29.51 -14.68 -9.25
C GLN A 191 30.31 -13.86 -8.23
N VAL A 192 31.59 -14.22 -8.06
CA VAL A 192 32.51 -13.44 -7.23
C VAL A 192 33.02 -12.24 -8.02
N SER A 193 32.94 -11.06 -7.41
CA SER A 193 33.41 -9.80 -7.97
C SER A 193 34.69 -9.32 -7.25
N PRO A 194 35.68 -8.79 -7.97
CA PRO A 194 36.83 -8.13 -7.34
C PRO A 194 36.50 -6.74 -6.77
N LYS A 195 35.35 -6.15 -7.13
CA LYS A 195 34.90 -4.84 -6.63
C LYS A 195 34.66 -4.89 -5.13
N ASN A 196 34.80 -3.74 -4.46
CA ASN A 196 34.45 -3.59 -3.05
C ASN A 196 32.93 -3.51 -2.89
N LEU A 197 32.25 -4.65 -2.93
CA LEU A 197 30.81 -4.76 -2.79
C LEU A 197 30.46 -5.11 -1.35
N LYS A 198 29.73 -4.22 -0.68
CA LYS A 198 29.22 -4.46 0.69
C LYS A 198 27.91 -5.25 0.67
N GLU A 199 27.19 -5.18 -0.43
CA GLU A 199 25.89 -5.83 -0.67
C GLU A 199 25.94 -6.63 -1.97
N LEU A 200 24.92 -7.45 -2.20
CA LEU A 200 24.74 -8.17 -3.45
C LEU A 200 24.28 -7.20 -4.55
N GLU A 201 24.95 -7.22 -5.69
CA GLU A 201 24.52 -6.47 -6.87
C GLU A 201 23.94 -7.42 -7.91
N ARG A 202 22.70 -7.22 -8.32
CA ARG A 202 22.13 -7.89 -9.49
C ARG A 202 22.51 -7.13 -10.76
N ASP A 203 22.85 -7.84 -11.81
CA ASP A 203 22.95 -7.24 -13.14
C ASP A 203 21.59 -6.71 -13.59
N PHE A 204 21.57 -5.56 -14.27
CA PHE A 204 20.34 -4.92 -14.69
C PHE A 204 19.51 -5.76 -15.67
N ASN A 205 20.16 -6.48 -16.60
CA ASN A 205 19.52 -7.20 -17.68
C ASN A 205 19.44 -8.71 -17.45
N SER A 206 19.93 -9.21 -16.30
CA SER A 206 19.97 -10.65 -16.02
C SER A 206 19.79 -10.94 -14.52
N ASN A 207 19.57 -12.22 -14.21
CA ASN A 207 19.59 -12.74 -12.85
C ASN A 207 20.99 -13.23 -12.46
N THR A 208 22.02 -12.47 -12.84
CA THR A 208 23.39 -12.65 -12.38
C THR A 208 23.63 -11.78 -11.15
N TYR A 209 24.17 -12.36 -10.10
CA TYR A 209 24.36 -11.72 -8.80
C TYR A 209 25.83 -11.68 -8.45
N TYR A 210 26.37 -10.49 -8.21
CA TYR A 210 27.76 -10.26 -7.87
C TYR A 210 27.92 -9.96 -6.39
N TYR A 211 28.90 -10.60 -5.74
CA TYR A 211 29.29 -10.28 -4.36
C TYR A 211 30.81 -10.39 -4.20
N ASN A 212 31.34 -9.76 -3.17
CA ASN A 212 32.74 -9.91 -2.80
C ASN A 212 32.85 -10.54 -1.40
N PRO A 213 33.31 -11.77 -1.27
CA PRO A 213 33.34 -12.46 0.03
C PRO A 213 34.18 -11.77 1.10
N LYS A 214 35.14 -10.90 0.71
CA LYS A 214 36.01 -10.15 1.66
C LYS A 214 35.36 -8.88 2.20
N THR A 215 34.40 -8.29 1.48
CA THR A 215 33.80 -6.99 1.82
C THR A 215 32.30 -7.03 2.04
N PHE A 216 31.68 -8.16 1.73
CA PHE A 216 30.25 -8.37 1.89
C PHE A 216 29.85 -8.38 3.38
N VAL A 217 28.90 -7.55 3.75
CA VAL A 217 28.42 -7.39 5.13
C VAL A 217 27.00 -7.87 5.35
N GLY A 218 26.29 -8.22 4.28
CA GLY A 218 24.93 -8.73 4.32
C GLY A 218 24.85 -10.11 4.95
N ARG A 219 23.95 -10.33 5.90
CA ARG A 219 23.73 -11.65 6.50
C ARG A 219 22.51 -12.35 5.94
N GLU A 220 21.42 -11.64 5.85
CA GLU A 220 20.15 -12.12 5.31
C GLU A 220 19.34 -10.91 4.81
N TYR A 221 18.98 -10.90 3.55
CA TYR A 221 18.09 -9.89 2.94
C TYR A 221 17.53 -10.40 1.62
N GLN A 222 16.67 -9.61 1.00
CA GLN A 222 16.00 -9.94 -0.25
C GLN A 222 16.41 -8.98 -1.36
N VAL A 223 16.52 -9.50 -2.59
CA VAL A 223 16.76 -8.70 -3.80
C VAL A 223 15.76 -9.12 -4.88
N PRO A 224 15.25 -8.20 -5.69
CA PRO A 224 14.37 -8.56 -6.80
C PRO A 224 15.08 -9.43 -7.82
N PHE A 225 14.35 -10.36 -8.42
CA PHE A 225 14.82 -10.98 -9.66
C PHE A 225 14.15 -10.35 -10.89
N LEU A 226 14.86 -10.39 -12.01
CA LEU A 226 14.29 -10.01 -13.30
C LEU A 226 13.27 -11.07 -13.71
N VAL A 227 12.01 -10.67 -13.76
CA VAL A 227 10.90 -11.56 -14.10
C VAL A 227 10.90 -11.86 -15.60
N LYS A 228 10.97 -13.16 -15.91
CA LYS A 228 10.77 -13.67 -17.28
C LYS A 228 9.72 -14.77 -17.22
N PRO A 229 8.75 -14.81 -18.12
CA PRO A 229 7.69 -15.83 -18.07
C PRO A 229 8.22 -17.27 -18.07
N ALA A 230 9.29 -17.54 -18.79
CA ALA A 230 9.95 -18.86 -18.76
C ALA A 230 10.56 -19.20 -17.40
N LEU A 231 11.10 -18.20 -16.67
CA LEU A 231 11.61 -18.39 -15.30
C LEU A 231 10.47 -18.67 -14.33
N ILE A 232 9.35 -17.96 -14.45
CA ILE A 232 8.15 -18.25 -13.64
C ILE A 232 7.68 -19.68 -13.87
N ALA A 233 7.65 -20.15 -15.13
CA ALA A 233 7.31 -21.54 -15.44
C ALA A 233 8.33 -22.54 -14.84
N GLU A 234 9.62 -22.23 -14.84
CA GLU A 234 10.67 -23.05 -14.20
C GLU A 234 10.44 -23.14 -12.67
N LEU A 235 10.25 -22.01 -12.01
CA LEU A 235 10.00 -21.96 -10.57
C LEU A 235 8.71 -22.69 -10.18
N ALA A 236 7.65 -22.51 -10.98
CA ALA A 236 6.38 -23.20 -10.81
C ALA A 236 6.52 -24.73 -10.98
N SER A 237 7.32 -25.18 -11.95
CA SER A 237 7.61 -26.61 -12.14
C SER A 237 8.29 -27.21 -10.90
N LEU A 238 9.25 -26.50 -10.32
CA LEU A 238 9.96 -26.92 -9.09
C LEU A 238 9.00 -27.02 -7.90
N GLU A 239 8.12 -26.05 -7.74
CA GLU A 239 7.18 -26.02 -6.60
C GLU A 239 6.06 -27.06 -6.72
N THR A 240 5.60 -27.36 -7.93
CA THR A 240 4.45 -28.25 -8.13
C THR A 240 4.82 -29.67 -8.45
N GLY A 241 6.06 -29.92 -8.90
CA GLY A 241 6.51 -31.22 -9.39
C GLY A 241 5.88 -31.63 -10.73
N VAL A 242 5.15 -30.75 -11.41
CA VAL A 242 4.56 -30.94 -12.75
C VAL A 242 5.28 -30.00 -13.73
N PRO A 243 5.59 -30.44 -14.94
CA PRO A 243 6.21 -29.56 -15.95
C PRO A 243 5.31 -28.35 -16.27
N TRP A 244 5.87 -27.14 -16.17
CA TRP A 244 5.27 -25.91 -16.67
C TRP A 244 6.06 -25.42 -17.87
N ILE A 245 5.33 -24.99 -18.89
CA ILE A 245 5.90 -24.40 -20.12
C ILE A 245 5.28 -23.03 -20.35
N TYR A 246 6.07 -22.08 -20.80
CA TYR A 246 5.56 -20.78 -21.21
C TYR A 246 5.08 -20.80 -22.66
N ARG A 247 3.88 -20.31 -22.91
CA ARG A 247 3.30 -20.05 -24.23
C ARG A 247 2.46 -18.78 -24.14
N SER A 248 2.73 -17.82 -24.99
CA SER A 248 1.92 -16.58 -25.05
C SER A 248 0.61 -16.87 -25.80
N ASP A 249 -0.41 -17.22 -25.03
CA ASP A 249 -1.78 -17.44 -25.53
C ASP A 249 -2.71 -16.40 -24.92
N SER A 250 -3.60 -15.81 -25.73
CA SER A 250 -4.63 -14.90 -25.23
C SER A 250 -5.59 -15.62 -24.28
N LEU A 251 -6.09 -14.89 -23.27
CA LEU A 251 -7.11 -15.40 -22.37
C LEU A 251 -8.41 -15.61 -23.15
N PRO A 252 -8.96 -16.84 -23.22
CA PRO A 252 -10.20 -17.10 -23.95
C PRO A 252 -11.39 -16.50 -23.22
N ALA A 253 -12.44 -16.14 -23.96
CA ALA A 253 -13.67 -15.57 -23.38
C ALA A 253 -14.35 -16.52 -22.38
N ILE A 254 -14.28 -17.84 -22.65
CA ILE A 254 -14.80 -18.88 -21.75
C ILE A 254 -13.62 -19.54 -21.07
N HIS A 255 -13.53 -19.39 -19.74
CA HIS A 255 -12.50 -19.96 -18.89
C HIS A 255 -13.05 -20.17 -17.47
N GLN A 256 -12.33 -20.96 -16.68
CA GLN A 256 -12.62 -21.17 -15.28
C GLN A 256 -11.71 -20.29 -14.40
N GLN A 257 -12.10 -20.11 -13.12
CA GLN A 257 -11.37 -19.30 -12.17
C GLN A 257 -11.04 -20.16 -10.95
N TRP A 258 -9.79 -20.06 -10.47
CA TRP A 258 -9.38 -20.64 -9.20
C TRP A 258 -9.34 -19.55 -8.13
N ARG A 259 -10.11 -19.74 -7.07
CA ARG A 259 -10.16 -18.79 -5.96
C ARG A 259 -8.83 -18.77 -5.20
N GLY A 260 -8.44 -17.58 -4.80
CA GLY A 260 -7.23 -17.32 -4.06
C GLY A 260 -7.42 -17.34 -2.54
N THR A 261 -6.54 -16.63 -1.86
CA THR A 261 -6.51 -16.50 -0.41
C THR A 261 -7.48 -15.42 0.09
N ILE A 262 -7.62 -15.32 1.40
CA ILE A 262 -8.33 -14.22 2.06
C ILE A 262 -7.55 -12.92 1.81
N LEU A 263 -8.26 -11.85 1.44
CA LEU A 263 -7.64 -10.57 1.05
C LEU A 263 -7.09 -9.79 2.25
N ALA A 264 -7.76 -9.83 3.40
CA ALA A 264 -7.43 -8.98 4.56
C ALA A 264 -5.98 -9.11 5.05
N PRO A 265 -5.34 -10.30 5.14
CA PRO A 265 -3.92 -10.42 5.50
C PRO A 265 -2.98 -9.68 4.53
N LEU A 266 -3.27 -9.73 3.21
CA LEU A 266 -2.48 -9.02 2.20
C LEU A 266 -2.59 -7.51 2.37
N LEU A 267 -3.81 -7.01 2.60
CA LEU A 267 -4.07 -5.58 2.83
C LEU A 267 -3.42 -5.08 4.12
N LYS A 268 -3.51 -5.85 5.21
CA LYS A 268 -2.85 -5.51 6.48
C LYS A 268 -1.33 -5.42 6.32
N GLU A 269 -0.71 -6.41 5.68
CA GLU A 269 0.73 -6.41 5.41
C GLU A 269 1.15 -5.20 4.54
N MET A 270 0.42 -4.93 3.46
CA MET A 270 0.63 -3.76 2.60
C MET A 270 0.61 -2.46 3.41
N MET A 271 -0.34 -2.31 4.31
CA MET A 271 -0.54 -1.07 5.05
C MET A 271 0.40 -0.92 6.24
N LEU A 272 0.56 -1.96 7.06
CA LEU A 272 1.36 -1.92 8.29
C LEU A 272 2.86 -1.79 8.00
N PHE A 273 3.37 -2.54 7.03
CA PHE A 273 4.79 -2.56 6.67
C PHE A 273 5.11 -1.76 5.41
N SER A 274 4.08 -1.17 4.81
CA SER A 274 4.24 -0.33 3.61
C SER A 274 4.79 -1.09 2.40
N ASP A 275 4.42 -2.37 2.25
CA ASP A 275 4.89 -3.25 1.19
C ASP A 275 4.46 -2.73 -0.18
N ASN A 276 5.43 -2.32 -1.02
CA ASN A 276 5.16 -1.77 -2.34
C ASN A 276 4.73 -2.85 -3.33
N PHE A 277 5.35 -4.02 -3.25
CA PHE A 277 5.02 -5.13 -4.15
C PHE A 277 3.56 -5.56 -3.98
N LEU A 278 3.11 -5.71 -2.73
CA LEU A 278 1.70 -6.00 -2.46
C LEU A 278 0.78 -4.92 -3.00
N ALA A 279 1.13 -3.64 -2.84
CA ALA A 279 0.30 -2.53 -3.33
C ALA A 279 0.15 -2.56 -4.86
N GLU A 280 1.23 -2.81 -5.59
CA GLU A 280 1.21 -2.92 -7.04
C GLU A 280 0.42 -4.14 -7.52
N GLN A 281 0.62 -5.29 -6.91
CA GLN A 281 -0.09 -6.51 -7.25
C GLN A 281 -1.59 -6.42 -6.92
N ILE A 282 -1.96 -5.83 -5.78
CA ILE A 282 -3.36 -5.60 -5.40
C ILE A 282 -4.05 -4.66 -6.41
N LEU A 283 -3.36 -3.64 -6.90
CA LEU A 283 -3.90 -2.79 -7.97
C LEU A 283 -4.09 -3.57 -9.27
N LEU A 284 -3.15 -4.44 -9.65
CA LEU A 284 -3.30 -5.34 -10.79
C LEU A 284 -4.45 -6.34 -10.61
N MET A 285 -4.61 -6.92 -9.43
CA MET A 285 -5.75 -7.79 -9.10
C MET A 285 -7.08 -7.03 -9.19
N THR A 286 -7.10 -5.77 -8.79
CA THR A 286 -8.27 -4.89 -8.94
C THR A 286 -8.61 -4.71 -10.42
N SER A 287 -7.62 -4.49 -11.28
CA SER A 287 -7.79 -4.45 -12.74
C SER A 287 -8.30 -5.77 -13.30
N ASP A 288 -7.70 -6.89 -12.90
CA ASP A 288 -8.12 -8.23 -13.36
C ASP A 288 -9.57 -8.52 -13.01
N LYS A 289 -10.00 -8.14 -11.80
CA LYS A 289 -11.39 -8.31 -11.35
C LYS A 289 -12.38 -7.50 -12.17
N LEU A 290 -12.01 -6.28 -12.54
CA LEU A 290 -12.87 -5.37 -13.31
C LEU A 290 -12.88 -5.70 -14.81
N PHE A 291 -11.73 -6.08 -15.37
CA PHE A 291 -11.51 -6.06 -16.81
C PHE A 291 -10.92 -7.35 -17.38
N GLN A 292 -10.58 -8.34 -16.56
CA GLN A 292 -9.87 -9.58 -16.94
C GLN A 292 -8.50 -9.32 -17.60
N THR A 293 -7.91 -8.17 -17.31
CA THR A 293 -6.56 -7.77 -17.73
C THR A 293 -5.83 -7.12 -16.56
N LEU A 294 -4.52 -7.31 -16.52
CA LEU A 294 -3.65 -6.72 -15.51
C LEU A 294 -3.13 -5.38 -16.04
N ASP A 295 -3.95 -4.34 -15.92
CA ASP A 295 -3.72 -2.98 -16.41
C ASP A 295 -3.97 -1.97 -15.29
N SER A 296 -2.89 -1.57 -14.61
CA SER A 296 -2.95 -0.63 -13.49
C SER A 296 -3.53 0.72 -13.87
N ASP A 297 -3.20 1.22 -15.07
CA ASP A 297 -3.64 2.54 -15.54
C ASP A 297 -5.16 2.55 -15.75
N ARG A 298 -5.69 1.45 -16.32
CA ARG A 298 -7.13 1.29 -16.50
C ARG A 298 -7.89 1.19 -15.18
N ALA A 299 -7.32 0.48 -14.18
CA ALA A 299 -7.91 0.41 -12.84
C ALA A 299 -7.91 1.77 -12.15
N ILE A 300 -6.80 2.50 -12.22
CA ILE A 300 -6.66 3.86 -11.68
C ILE A 300 -7.70 4.79 -12.31
N ASP A 301 -7.78 4.80 -13.64
CA ASP A 301 -8.74 5.63 -14.38
C ASP A 301 -10.19 5.34 -14.00
N TYR A 302 -10.54 4.06 -13.86
CA TYR A 302 -11.86 3.65 -13.42
C TYR A 302 -12.18 4.16 -12.00
N LEU A 303 -11.28 3.92 -11.05
CA LEU A 303 -11.46 4.31 -9.65
C LEU A 303 -11.51 5.84 -9.48
N LEU A 304 -10.70 6.59 -10.24
CA LEU A 304 -10.74 8.07 -10.22
C LEU A 304 -12.07 8.63 -10.77
N LYS A 305 -12.69 7.95 -11.72
CA LYS A 305 -13.97 8.38 -12.32
C LYS A 305 -15.18 7.96 -11.49
N THR A 306 -15.06 6.92 -10.70
CA THR A 306 -16.19 6.34 -9.93
C THR A 306 -16.04 6.61 -8.44
N SER A 307 -15.06 5.97 -7.81
CA SER A 307 -14.91 5.92 -6.35
C SER A 307 -14.27 7.16 -5.75
N PHE A 308 -13.52 7.92 -6.54
CA PHE A 308 -12.78 9.11 -6.12
C PHE A 308 -13.21 10.39 -6.86
N SER A 309 -14.37 10.37 -7.53
CA SER A 309 -14.90 11.52 -8.25
C SER A 309 -15.33 12.69 -7.34
N ASP A 310 -15.56 12.40 -6.05
CA ASP A 310 -15.97 13.34 -5.00
C ASP A 310 -14.79 13.93 -4.18
N LEU A 311 -13.55 13.62 -4.55
CA LEU A 311 -12.40 14.21 -3.86
C LEU A 311 -12.32 15.72 -4.13
N PRO A 312 -11.99 16.54 -3.11
CA PRO A 312 -11.90 18.00 -3.25
C PRO A 312 -10.94 18.44 -4.36
N ASP A 313 -9.82 17.72 -4.50
CA ASP A 313 -8.88 17.92 -5.59
C ASP A 313 -8.60 16.57 -6.26
N ARG A 314 -8.70 16.54 -7.59
CA ARG A 314 -8.43 15.30 -8.33
C ARG A 314 -6.94 14.94 -8.23
N PRO A 315 -6.57 13.80 -7.65
CA PRO A 315 -5.17 13.40 -7.57
C PRO A 315 -4.62 13.04 -8.94
N ARG A 316 -3.32 13.25 -9.12
CA ARG A 316 -2.56 12.52 -10.11
C ARG A 316 -2.09 11.21 -9.44
N TRP A 317 -2.73 10.13 -9.78
CA TRP A 317 -2.43 8.80 -9.24
C TRP A 317 -1.88 7.93 -10.37
N VAL A 318 -0.68 7.36 -10.22
CA VAL A 318 0.02 6.65 -11.30
C VAL A 318 0.53 5.25 -10.91
N ASP A 319 0.57 4.92 -9.62
CA ASP A 319 0.93 3.57 -9.15
C ASP A 319 0.24 3.22 -7.82
N GLY A 320 0.18 1.94 -7.49
CA GLY A 320 -0.49 1.47 -6.29
C GLY A 320 0.28 1.73 -4.99
N SER A 321 1.59 1.82 -5.07
CA SER A 321 2.50 1.88 -3.92
C SER A 321 2.82 3.29 -3.44
N GLY A 322 2.74 4.28 -4.34
CA GLY A 322 3.26 5.63 -4.11
C GLY A 322 4.77 5.74 -4.30
N LEU A 323 5.41 4.76 -4.94
CA LEU A 323 6.84 4.79 -5.26
C LEU A 323 7.16 5.84 -6.33
N SER A 324 6.25 6.03 -7.27
CA SER A 324 6.38 7.05 -8.32
C SER A 324 6.34 8.46 -7.75
N ARG A 325 7.35 9.26 -8.11
CA ARG A 325 7.37 10.71 -7.81
C ARG A 325 6.37 11.52 -8.64
N HIS A 326 5.72 10.89 -9.61
CA HIS A 326 4.66 11.51 -10.41
C HIS A 326 3.28 11.46 -9.76
N ASN A 327 3.13 10.74 -8.63
CA ASN A 327 1.93 10.84 -7.80
C ASN A 327 1.86 12.23 -7.17
N LEU A 328 0.70 12.88 -7.25
CA LEU A 328 0.42 14.17 -6.60
C LEU A 328 -0.94 14.13 -5.93
N MET A 329 -0.98 14.47 -4.64
CA MET A 329 -2.19 14.52 -3.82
C MET A 329 -2.17 15.77 -2.94
N THR A 330 -3.33 16.18 -2.48
CA THR A 330 -3.47 17.26 -1.52
C THR A 330 -3.82 16.71 -0.14
N PRO A 331 -3.46 17.38 0.97
CA PRO A 331 -3.87 16.97 2.32
C PRO A 331 -5.38 16.78 2.44
N ARG A 332 -6.20 17.69 1.90
CA ARG A 332 -7.66 17.59 2.00
C ARG A 332 -8.24 16.40 1.22
N SER A 333 -7.64 16.02 0.09
CA SER A 333 -8.05 14.81 -0.61
C SER A 333 -7.64 13.54 0.15
N LEU A 334 -6.46 13.50 0.80
CA LEU A 334 -6.08 12.39 1.66
C LEU A 334 -7.01 12.26 2.88
N VAL A 335 -7.41 13.38 3.50
CA VAL A 335 -8.40 13.37 4.61
C VAL A 335 -9.73 12.80 4.13
N ARG A 336 -10.22 13.20 2.94
CA ARG A 336 -11.46 12.64 2.39
C ARG A 336 -11.34 11.13 2.12
N ILE A 337 -10.16 10.63 1.70
CA ILE A 337 -9.92 9.19 1.53
C ILE A 337 -9.96 8.47 2.88
N VAL A 338 -9.37 9.05 3.93
CA VAL A 338 -9.43 8.51 5.30
C VAL A 338 -10.88 8.44 5.79
N GLU A 339 -11.66 9.51 5.60
CA GLU A 339 -13.08 9.55 5.94
C GLU A 339 -13.87 8.46 5.17
N LYS A 340 -13.63 8.29 3.87
CA LYS A 340 -14.28 7.24 3.06
C LYS A 340 -13.93 5.83 3.55
N LEU A 341 -12.71 5.60 4.01
CA LEU A 341 -12.29 4.32 4.59
C LEU A 341 -12.97 4.06 5.93
N GLU A 342 -13.12 5.09 6.75
CA GLU A 342 -13.85 5.03 8.02
C GLU A 342 -15.34 4.75 7.82
N GLU A 343 -15.94 5.36 6.80
CA GLU A 343 -17.34 5.10 6.41
C GLU A 343 -17.53 3.67 5.86
N LEU A 344 -16.54 3.12 5.17
CA LEU A 344 -16.59 1.79 4.56
C LEU A 344 -16.36 0.66 5.58
N LEU A 345 -15.55 0.91 6.60
CA LEU A 345 -15.10 -0.04 7.61
C LEU A 345 -15.48 0.48 9.01
N PRO A 346 -16.73 0.21 9.45
CA PRO A 346 -17.23 0.68 10.73
C PRO A 346 -16.54 0.01 11.93
N ASP A 347 -16.83 0.49 13.12
CA ASP A 347 -16.44 -0.12 14.39
C ASP A 347 -14.91 -0.30 14.57
N ASP A 348 -14.13 0.72 14.26
CA ASP A 348 -12.67 0.73 14.36
C ASP A 348 -11.95 -0.29 13.45
N GLN A 349 -12.66 -0.97 12.54
CA GLN A 349 -12.05 -1.93 11.62
C GLN A 349 -10.99 -1.31 10.72
N PHE A 350 -11.15 -0.04 10.34
CA PHE A 350 -10.16 0.66 9.54
C PHE A 350 -8.82 0.78 10.28
N GLU A 351 -8.84 0.97 11.60
CA GLU A 351 -7.63 1.09 12.42
C GLU A 351 -6.76 -0.17 12.38
N GLU A 352 -7.36 -1.34 12.12
CA GLU A 352 -6.62 -2.60 11.99
C GLU A 352 -5.68 -2.65 10.76
N TYR A 353 -5.94 -1.79 9.77
CA TYR A 353 -5.09 -1.63 8.58
C TYR A 353 -4.02 -0.55 8.77
N LEU A 354 -4.04 0.21 9.85
CA LEU A 354 -3.12 1.32 10.10
C LEU A 354 -2.01 0.93 11.07
N ALA A 355 -0.83 1.48 10.85
CA ALA A 355 0.24 1.40 11.84
C ALA A 355 -0.14 2.22 13.07
N VAL A 356 0.16 1.67 14.25
CA VAL A 356 -0.20 2.26 15.55
C VAL A 356 1.03 2.87 16.19
N GLY A 357 0.94 4.14 16.56
CA GLY A 357 2.02 4.86 17.24
C GLY A 357 2.49 4.16 18.50
N GLY A 358 3.81 3.94 18.61
CA GLY A 358 4.45 3.25 19.72
C GLY A 358 4.18 1.74 19.81
N LYS A 359 3.46 1.13 18.83
CA LYS A 359 3.00 -0.27 18.98
C LYS A 359 3.28 -1.14 17.76
N SER A 360 2.94 -0.70 16.55
CA SER A 360 2.99 -1.59 15.38
C SER A 360 3.45 -0.92 14.08
N GLY A 361 3.81 -1.75 13.10
CA GLY A 361 4.12 -1.34 11.74
C GLY A 361 5.22 -0.28 11.66
N THR A 362 5.10 0.64 10.72
CA THR A 362 6.07 1.72 10.48
C THR A 362 6.11 2.77 11.59
N LEU A 363 5.18 2.73 12.55
CA LEU A 363 5.09 3.66 13.69
C LEU A 363 5.51 3.03 15.02
N LYS A 364 5.99 1.78 15.04
CA LYS A 364 6.33 1.02 16.25
C LYS A 364 7.23 1.79 17.23
N ASN A 365 8.17 2.57 16.71
CA ASN A 365 9.20 3.26 17.52
C ASN A 365 9.00 4.79 17.59
N THR A 366 7.84 5.30 17.17
CA THR A 366 7.53 6.73 17.15
C THR A 366 6.10 6.97 17.65
N PHE A 367 5.75 8.20 18.03
CA PHE A 367 4.43 8.55 18.56
C PHE A 367 4.05 7.73 19.80
N GLN A 368 5.03 7.48 20.67
CA GLN A 368 4.83 6.69 21.87
C GLN A 368 3.97 7.44 22.89
N ALA A 369 3.02 6.74 23.52
CA ALA A 369 2.21 7.23 24.62
C ALA A 369 1.73 6.06 25.49
N ALA A 370 1.23 6.34 26.70
CA ALA A 370 0.68 5.32 27.59
C ALA A 370 -0.53 4.59 26.97
N GLN A 371 -1.35 5.33 26.20
CA GLN A 371 -2.40 4.77 25.38
C GLN A 371 -2.15 5.15 23.90
N PRO A 372 -2.33 4.24 22.96
CA PRO A 372 -2.24 4.55 21.54
C PRO A 372 -3.22 5.68 21.18
N TYR A 373 -2.73 6.67 20.45
CA TYR A 373 -3.54 7.81 20.04
C TYR A 373 -3.46 8.09 18.53
N LEU A 374 -2.48 7.49 17.85
CA LEU A 374 -2.25 7.73 16.43
C LEU A 374 -2.30 6.42 15.66
N PHE A 375 -3.15 6.38 14.65
CA PHE A 375 -3.38 5.28 13.72
C PHE A 375 -3.21 5.82 12.32
N ALA A 376 -2.09 5.50 11.65
CA ALA A 376 -1.81 6.17 10.40
C ALA A 376 -0.97 5.36 9.42
N LYS A 377 -1.14 5.71 8.14
CA LYS A 377 -0.24 5.30 7.08
C LYS A 377 0.87 6.33 6.92
N THR A 378 2.11 5.86 6.99
CA THR A 378 3.30 6.68 6.70
C THR A 378 3.64 6.66 5.22
N GLY A 379 4.20 7.77 4.74
CA GLY A 379 4.85 7.87 3.43
C GLY A 379 6.21 8.54 3.58
N SER A 380 7.27 7.93 3.06
CA SER A 380 8.62 8.49 3.13
C SER A 380 9.38 8.25 1.84
N MET A 381 9.99 9.28 1.33
CA MET A 381 10.96 9.27 0.24
C MET A 381 12.04 10.32 0.54
N SER A 382 13.11 10.36 -0.24
CA SER A 382 14.07 11.47 -0.16
C SER A 382 13.33 12.80 -0.31
N HIS A 383 13.48 13.68 0.69
CA HIS A 383 12.86 15.03 0.73
C HIS A 383 11.31 15.04 0.81
N SER A 384 10.68 13.92 1.19
CA SER A 384 9.23 13.85 1.40
C SER A 384 8.91 12.98 2.61
N TYR A 385 8.03 13.47 3.50
CA TYR A 385 7.46 12.73 4.62
C TYR A 385 5.98 13.06 4.77
N CYS A 386 5.15 12.04 4.69
CA CYS A 386 3.70 12.14 4.78
C CYS A 386 3.17 11.20 5.86
N LEU A 387 2.07 11.62 6.48
CA LEU A 387 1.34 10.86 7.49
C LEU A 387 -0.15 11.15 7.32
N ALA A 388 -0.98 10.13 7.16
CA ALA A 388 -2.43 10.30 7.05
C ALA A 388 -3.17 9.16 7.76
N GLY A 389 -4.25 9.47 8.46
CA GLY A 389 -5.01 8.51 9.25
C GLY A 389 -5.88 9.17 10.30
N ILE A 390 -5.97 8.53 11.48
CA ILE A 390 -6.82 8.93 12.60
C ILE A 390 -5.98 9.28 13.81
N VAL A 391 -6.33 10.36 14.49
CA VAL A 391 -5.82 10.74 15.81
C VAL A 391 -6.94 10.75 16.82
N LYS A 392 -6.77 10.02 17.93
CA LYS A 392 -7.68 10.00 19.08
C LYS A 392 -7.16 10.95 20.15
N THR A 393 -8.00 11.83 20.63
CA THR A 393 -7.61 12.88 21.60
C THR A 393 -7.92 12.48 23.02
N LYS A 394 -7.36 13.21 24.00
CA LYS A 394 -7.66 13.02 25.43
C LYS A 394 -9.11 13.36 25.78
N SER A 395 -9.76 14.18 24.97
CA SER A 395 -11.19 14.49 25.12
C SER A 395 -12.11 13.34 24.67
N GLY A 396 -11.56 12.29 24.04
CA GLY A 396 -12.30 11.15 23.52
C GLY A 396 -12.75 11.32 22.07
N LYS A 397 -12.41 12.42 21.40
CA LYS A 397 -12.74 12.66 20.00
C LYS A 397 -11.76 11.98 19.03
N SER A 398 -12.28 11.64 17.85
CA SER A 398 -11.50 11.11 16.72
C SER A 398 -11.47 12.08 15.57
N TYR A 399 -10.29 12.36 15.05
CA TYR A 399 -10.10 13.25 13.91
C TYR A 399 -9.38 12.52 12.78
N ALA A 400 -9.86 12.67 11.56
CA ALA A 400 -9.08 12.36 10.36
C ALA A 400 -8.05 13.47 10.13
N PHE A 401 -6.85 13.09 9.71
CA PHE A 401 -5.81 14.05 9.42
C PHE A 401 -4.93 13.62 8.24
N ALA A 402 -4.30 14.62 7.60
CA ALA A 402 -3.19 14.42 6.68
C ALA A 402 -2.12 15.47 6.92
N PHE A 403 -0.88 15.04 7.06
CA PHE A 403 0.29 15.88 7.25
C PHE A 403 1.31 15.55 6.16
N MET A 404 1.56 16.47 5.27
CA MET A 404 2.47 16.31 4.13
C MET A 404 3.60 17.32 4.21
N ASN A 405 4.83 16.85 4.07
CA ASN A 405 6.05 17.68 4.07
C ASN A 405 6.89 17.33 2.85
N SER A 406 7.31 18.33 2.11
CA SER A 406 8.08 18.16 0.88
C SER A 406 9.20 19.21 0.76
N ASN A 407 10.24 18.86 -0.01
CA ASN A 407 11.34 19.80 -0.36
C ASN A 407 12.18 20.26 0.84
N PHE A 408 12.33 19.44 1.88
CA PHE A 408 13.23 19.70 2.99
C PHE A 408 14.64 19.12 2.73
N PRO A 409 15.73 19.82 3.13
CA PRO A 409 17.10 19.37 2.84
C PRO A 409 17.73 18.50 3.94
N PHE A 410 17.01 18.20 5.01
CA PHE A 410 17.52 17.47 6.17
C PHE A 410 16.98 16.04 6.23
N PRO A 411 17.47 15.18 7.15
CA PRO A 411 16.99 13.80 7.29
C PRO A 411 15.51 13.73 7.62
N VAL A 412 14.81 12.76 7.06
CA VAL A 412 13.37 12.49 7.33
C VAL A 412 13.09 12.32 8.83
N SER A 413 14.05 11.78 9.60
CA SER A 413 13.92 11.61 11.05
C SER A 413 13.75 12.94 11.79
N THR A 414 14.30 14.04 11.28
CA THR A 414 14.13 15.40 11.83
C THR A 414 12.69 15.86 11.64
N VAL A 415 12.15 15.75 10.42
CA VAL A 415 10.75 16.11 10.14
C VAL A 415 9.79 15.28 10.98
N ARG A 416 10.05 13.96 11.08
CA ARG A 416 9.22 13.05 11.88
C ARG A 416 9.10 13.48 13.34
N LYS A 417 10.20 13.91 13.96
CA LYS A 417 10.20 14.40 15.35
C LYS A 417 9.35 15.67 15.52
N GLU A 418 9.40 16.59 14.56
CA GLU A 418 8.59 17.81 14.62
C GLU A 418 7.11 17.52 14.35
N VAL A 419 6.79 16.62 13.42
CA VAL A 419 5.42 16.14 13.21
C VAL A 419 4.87 15.45 14.47
N GLU A 420 5.68 14.66 15.19
CA GLU A 420 5.28 14.03 16.44
C GLU A 420 4.90 15.07 17.50
N LYS A 421 5.63 16.19 17.64
CA LYS A 421 5.29 17.27 18.56
C LYS A 421 3.92 17.88 18.23
N VAL A 422 3.63 18.13 16.96
CA VAL A 422 2.33 18.68 16.53
C VAL A 422 1.21 17.69 16.82
N MET A 423 1.40 16.40 16.54
CA MET A 423 0.36 15.40 16.80
C MET A 423 0.11 15.17 18.30
N LEU A 424 1.13 15.37 19.13
CA LEU A 424 0.94 15.41 20.59
C LEU A 424 0.10 16.62 21.03
N GLN A 425 0.31 17.79 20.43
CA GLN A 425 -0.54 18.97 20.70
C GLN A 425 -2.00 18.70 20.28
N VAL A 426 -2.22 18.08 19.11
CA VAL A 426 -3.57 17.69 18.70
C VAL A 426 -4.19 16.75 19.72
N ARG A 427 -3.49 15.68 20.13
CA ARG A 427 -3.98 14.75 21.15
C ARG A 427 -4.39 15.44 22.45
N ASP A 428 -3.60 16.41 22.90
CA ASP A 428 -3.70 16.97 24.25
C ASP A 428 -4.70 18.13 24.36
N HIS A 429 -5.02 18.81 23.25
CA HIS A 429 -5.76 20.07 23.26
C HIS A 429 -7.03 20.09 22.38
N PHE A 430 -7.37 18.98 21.73
CA PHE A 430 -8.62 18.84 20.93
C PHE A 430 -9.59 17.75 21.41
#